data_9771baf53e5c34590c55b5744ad9ef55
#
_entry.id   9771baf53e5c34590c55b5744ad9ef55
#
_cell.length_a   1.000
_cell.length_b   1.000
_cell.length_c   1.000
_cell.angle_alpha   90.00
_cell.angle_beta   90.00
_cell.angle_gamma   90.00
#
_symmetry.space_group_name_H-M   'P 1'
#
loop_
_entity.id
_entity.type
_entity.pdbx_description
1 polymer ?
#
loop_
_entity_poly.entity_id
_entity_poly.type
_entity_poly.pdbx_seq_one_letter_code
_entity_poly.pdbx_strand_id
1 'polypeptide(L)'
;MKVVVTSIEIALILTLAISLPVLAQQNGTITITMTGLNEISISLDKTQWPLGTIASNTEYETSPAIEWCTLTVQGTCNVNTFIVGDDAEWVSDPAAYKWTLSNDGTNGEHIYGLFFRISGDTARGYVPITKTQSEFWPYSGGSASSLAPGDTKQFGLRLLTPTYFFSGRQMQAQITISAVAA
;
A
#
# COMPACT_ATOMS: atom_id res chain seq x y z
N MET A 1 18.80 91.92 28.73
CA MET A 1 17.80 91.29 27.82
C MET A 1 18.37 90.30 26.86
N LYS A 2 19.54 89.71 27.14
CA LYS A 2 20.16 88.66 26.26
C LYS A 2 20.11 87.21 26.77
N VAL A 3 19.70 87.02 28.04
CA VAL A 3 19.73 85.68 28.64
C VAL A 3 18.38 84.92 28.48
N VAL A 4 17.28 85.62 28.17
CA VAL A 4 15.95 84.99 28.05
C VAL A 4 15.74 84.36 26.70
N VAL A 5 16.40 84.84 25.63
CA VAL A 5 16.24 84.30 24.27
C VAL A 5 16.93 82.97 24.14
N THR A 6 18.10 82.75 24.76
CA THR A 6 18.83 81.52 24.74
C THR A 6 18.15 80.34 25.47
N SER A 7 17.39 80.69 26.54
CA SER A 7 16.67 79.64 27.29
C SER A 7 15.45 79.09 26.54
N ILE A 8 14.79 79.97 25.77
CA ILE A 8 13.62 79.54 24.96
C ILE A 8 14.04 78.70 23.75
N GLU A 9 15.15 79.04 23.10
CA GLU A 9 15.66 78.30 21.99
C GLU A 9 16.16 76.88 22.39
N ILE A 10 16.84 76.80 23.56
CA ILE A 10 17.27 75.50 24.11
C ILE A 10 16.10 74.62 24.51
N ALA A 11 15.06 75.24 25.10
CA ALA A 11 13.86 74.53 25.47
C ALA A 11 13.08 74.03 24.21
N LEU A 12 13.06 74.83 23.16
CA LEU A 12 12.40 74.43 21.89
C LEU A 12 13.16 73.32 21.16
N ILE A 13 14.48 73.33 21.17
CA ILE A 13 15.31 72.28 20.58
C ILE A 13 15.19 70.98 21.40
N LEU A 14 15.11 71.06 22.71
CA LEU A 14 14.98 69.94 23.61
C LEU A 14 13.62 69.24 23.46
N THR A 15 12.55 70.02 23.28
CA THR A 15 11.21 69.48 23.04
C THR A 15 11.04 68.87 21.65
N LEU A 16 11.76 69.38 20.67
CA LEU A 16 11.71 68.78 19.32
C LEU A 16 12.50 67.50 19.26
N ALA A 17 13.56 67.29 20.05
CA ALA A 17 14.34 66.09 20.11
C ALA A 17 13.63 64.92 20.82
N ILE A 18 12.64 65.17 21.65
CA ILE A 18 11.88 64.12 22.37
C ILE A 18 10.69 63.61 21.58
N SER A 19 10.32 64.29 20.51
CA SER A 19 9.24 63.86 19.62
C SER A 19 9.72 63.03 18.39
N LEU A 20 10.81 62.27 18.50
CA LEU A 20 11.13 61.28 17.53
C LEU A 20 10.02 60.20 17.51
N PRO A 21 9.35 59.97 16.38
CA PRO A 21 8.37 58.93 16.33
C PRO A 21 9.09 57.61 16.64
N VAL A 22 8.66 56.98 17.71
CA VAL A 22 9.00 55.57 17.93
C VAL A 22 8.47 54.87 16.71
N LEU A 23 9.36 54.43 15.81
CA LEU A 23 9.00 53.58 14.73
C LEU A 23 8.45 52.30 15.35
N ALA A 24 7.12 52.25 15.46
CA ALA A 24 6.45 51.04 15.90
C ALA A 24 6.85 49.96 14.91
N GLN A 25 7.59 48.95 15.39
CA GLN A 25 7.93 47.79 14.60
C GLN A 25 6.62 47.08 14.27
N GLN A 26 6.19 47.22 13.03
CA GLN A 26 5.04 46.45 12.54
C GLN A 26 5.50 45.01 12.30
N ASN A 27 5.02 44.12 13.16
CA ASN A 27 5.18 42.68 12.95
C ASN A 27 4.09 42.22 12.00
N GLY A 28 4.51 41.77 10.81
CA GLY A 28 3.61 41.10 9.88
C GLY A 28 3.63 39.60 10.15
N THR A 29 2.46 38.97 10.25
CA THR A 29 2.32 37.52 10.36
C THR A 29 1.88 36.97 9.02
N ILE A 30 2.62 35.99 8.49
CA ILE A 30 2.23 35.20 7.29
C ILE A 30 1.70 33.89 7.82
N THR A 31 0.41 33.62 7.58
CA THR A 31 -0.19 32.32 7.85
C THR A 31 -0.04 31.44 6.60
N ILE A 32 0.66 30.32 6.71
CA ILE A 32 0.79 29.33 5.66
C ILE A 32 -0.19 28.19 5.99
N THR A 33 -1.22 28.01 5.16
CA THR A 33 -2.15 26.88 5.29
C THR A 33 -1.75 25.82 4.27
N MET A 34 -1.49 24.61 4.75
CA MET A 34 -1.14 23.47 3.91
C MET A 34 -2.12 22.33 4.20
N THR A 35 -2.61 21.69 3.14
CA THR A 35 -3.42 20.48 3.25
C THR A 35 -2.59 19.34 2.71
N GLY A 36 -2.29 18.34 3.55
CA GLY A 36 -1.65 17.09 3.10
C GLY A 36 -2.65 16.25 2.32
N LEU A 37 -2.22 15.73 1.17
CA LEU A 37 -2.98 14.74 0.42
C LEU A 37 -2.47 13.34 0.81
N ASN A 38 -3.37 12.47 1.28
CA ASN A 38 -3.07 11.06 1.49
C ASN A 38 -3.21 10.34 0.16
N GLU A 39 -2.10 9.87 -0.37
CA GLU A 39 -2.07 9.05 -1.57
C GLU A 39 -1.88 7.58 -1.16
N ILE A 40 -2.78 6.70 -1.64
CA ILE A 40 -2.67 5.26 -1.47
C ILE A 40 -2.13 4.68 -2.76
N SER A 41 -0.95 4.10 -2.71
CA SER A 41 -0.32 3.45 -3.86
C SER A 41 0.51 2.25 -3.41
N ILE A 42 0.35 1.14 -4.13
CA ILE A 42 1.16 -0.07 -3.98
C ILE A 42 1.67 -0.53 -5.35
N SER A 43 2.81 -1.17 -5.37
CA SER A 43 3.34 -1.82 -6.57
C SER A 43 3.80 -3.24 -6.27
N LEU A 44 3.80 -4.07 -7.31
CA LEU A 44 4.33 -5.43 -7.30
C LEU A 44 5.52 -5.51 -8.27
N ASP A 45 6.60 -6.16 -7.87
CA ASP A 45 7.78 -6.38 -8.74
C ASP A 45 7.53 -7.45 -9.80
N LYS A 46 6.57 -8.36 -9.56
CA LYS A 46 6.16 -9.41 -10.48
C LYS A 46 4.65 -9.45 -10.60
N THR A 47 4.17 -9.61 -11.83
CA THR A 47 2.74 -9.64 -12.16
C THR A 47 2.32 -10.94 -12.83
N GLN A 48 3.25 -11.90 -12.97
CA GLN A 48 3.01 -13.19 -13.60
C GLN A 48 3.75 -14.32 -12.90
N TRP A 49 3.12 -15.48 -12.85
CA TRP A 49 3.71 -16.75 -12.40
C TRP A 49 3.39 -17.85 -13.44
N PRO A 50 4.23 -17.99 -14.50
CA PRO A 50 4.01 -18.98 -15.55
C PRO A 50 4.44 -20.37 -15.06
N LEU A 51 3.50 -21.30 -14.95
CA LEU A 51 3.75 -22.67 -14.50
C LEU A 51 4.06 -23.65 -15.66
N GLY A 52 3.76 -23.26 -16.90
CA GLY A 52 3.92 -24.17 -18.04
C GLY A 52 2.92 -25.33 -18.00
N THR A 53 3.40 -26.54 -18.30
CA THR A 53 2.56 -27.76 -18.25
C THR A 53 2.45 -28.26 -16.82
N ILE A 54 1.23 -28.47 -16.35
CA ILE A 54 0.94 -28.91 -14.98
C ILE A 54 0.23 -30.25 -14.97
N ALA A 55 0.43 -31.03 -13.88
CA ALA A 55 -0.27 -32.28 -13.62
C ALA A 55 -1.51 -32.03 -12.73
N SER A 56 -2.49 -32.94 -12.79
CA SER A 56 -3.64 -32.92 -11.88
C SER A 56 -3.25 -33.35 -10.48
N ASN A 57 -4.00 -32.89 -9.48
CA ASN A 57 -3.83 -33.20 -8.06
C ASN A 57 -2.38 -32.99 -7.57
N THR A 58 -1.76 -31.90 -7.98
CA THR A 58 -0.35 -31.61 -7.72
C THR A 58 -0.20 -30.20 -7.15
N GLU A 59 0.70 -30.05 -6.18
CA GLU A 59 1.08 -28.75 -5.62
C GLU A 59 2.25 -28.15 -6.43
N TYR A 60 2.14 -26.86 -6.70
CA TYR A 60 3.19 -26.02 -7.26
C TYR A 60 3.39 -24.81 -6.34
N GLU A 61 4.64 -24.51 -6.02
CA GLU A 61 4.99 -23.38 -5.16
C GLU A 61 6.01 -22.48 -5.83
N THR A 62 5.91 -21.19 -5.58
CA THR A 62 6.94 -20.22 -5.96
C THR A 62 8.21 -20.46 -5.18
N SER A 63 9.36 -20.49 -5.85
CA SER A 63 10.66 -20.58 -5.19
C SER A 63 10.97 -19.29 -4.41
N PRO A 64 11.29 -19.36 -3.09
CA PRO A 64 11.56 -18.17 -2.29
C PRO A 64 12.69 -17.28 -2.82
N ALA A 65 13.69 -17.89 -3.45
CA ALA A 65 14.87 -17.18 -3.92
C ALA A 65 14.65 -16.38 -5.21
N ILE A 66 13.70 -16.81 -6.07
CA ILE A 66 13.60 -16.31 -7.45
C ILE A 66 12.19 -15.85 -7.80
N GLU A 67 11.16 -16.56 -7.32
CA GLU A 67 9.79 -16.37 -7.81
C GLU A 67 8.89 -15.60 -6.84
N TRP A 68 9.29 -15.43 -5.58
CA TRP A 68 8.51 -14.63 -4.64
C TRP A 68 8.34 -13.21 -5.15
N CYS A 69 7.14 -12.68 -4.97
CA CYS A 69 6.78 -11.34 -5.36
C CYS A 69 7.01 -10.36 -4.19
N THR A 70 7.42 -9.14 -4.51
CA THR A 70 7.57 -8.06 -3.54
C THR A 70 6.48 -7.03 -3.75
N LEU A 71 5.66 -6.83 -2.71
CA LEU A 71 4.75 -5.69 -2.61
C LEU A 71 5.52 -4.53 -1.98
N THR A 72 5.41 -3.33 -2.56
CA THR A 72 5.99 -2.09 -2.05
C THR A 72 4.90 -1.03 -1.90
N VAL A 73 4.86 -0.34 -0.76
CA VAL A 73 4.01 0.83 -0.54
C VAL A 73 4.70 2.05 -1.12
N GLN A 74 4.07 2.68 -2.12
CA GLN A 74 4.60 3.89 -2.80
C GLN A 74 3.83 5.16 -2.42
N GLY A 75 2.70 5.03 -1.73
CA GLY A 75 1.86 6.15 -1.29
C GLY A 75 2.49 7.01 -0.20
N THR A 76 1.71 7.94 0.34
CA THR A 76 2.15 8.90 1.39
C THR A 76 1.55 8.62 2.76
N CYS A 77 0.71 7.58 2.90
CA CYS A 77 0.08 7.19 4.15
C CYS A 77 0.26 5.70 4.44
N ASN A 78 0.08 5.32 5.70
CA ASN A 78 0.06 3.91 6.09
C ASN A 78 -1.13 3.19 5.46
N VAL A 79 -0.94 1.93 5.10
CA VAL A 79 -1.97 1.12 4.44
C VAL A 79 -2.15 -0.25 5.08
N ASN A 80 -3.39 -0.71 5.05
CA ASN A 80 -3.75 -2.12 5.22
C ASN A 80 -3.99 -2.72 3.83
N THR A 81 -3.54 -3.95 3.61
CA THR A 81 -3.64 -4.60 2.31
C THR A 81 -4.51 -5.85 2.36
N PHE A 82 -5.22 -6.09 1.29
CA PHE A 82 -6.17 -7.20 1.14
C PHE A 82 -5.86 -7.98 -0.13
N ILE A 83 -6.29 -9.24 -0.15
CA ILE A 83 -6.10 -10.15 -1.27
C ILE A 83 -7.41 -10.85 -1.63
N VAL A 84 -7.63 -11.05 -2.90
CA VAL A 84 -8.76 -11.80 -3.46
C VAL A 84 -8.31 -12.53 -4.71
N GLY A 85 -8.84 -13.71 -4.93
CA GLY A 85 -8.63 -14.49 -6.15
C GLY A 85 -9.91 -14.63 -6.96
N ASP A 86 -9.78 -15.14 -8.18
CA ASP A 86 -10.91 -15.40 -9.08
C ASP A 86 -10.82 -16.81 -9.65
N ASP A 87 -11.87 -17.26 -10.33
CA ASP A 87 -11.86 -18.53 -11.08
C ASP A 87 -10.77 -18.49 -12.16
N ALA A 88 -10.17 -19.63 -12.44
CA ALA A 88 -9.28 -19.74 -13.56
C ALA A 88 -10.08 -19.97 -14.85
N GLU A 89 -9.78 -19.19 -15.87
CA GLU A 89 -10.50 -19.22 -17.14
C GLU A 89 -9.62 -19.76 -18.26
N TRP A 90 -10.23 -20.42 -19.24
CA TRP A 90 -9.53 -20.84 -20.44
C TRP A 90 -9.20 -19.61 -21.30
N VAL A 91 -7.92 -19.39 -21.56
CA VAL A 91 -7.43 -18.17 -22.24
C VAL A 91 -8.07 -17.96 -23.62
N SER A 92 -8.31 -19.04 -24.37
CA SER A 92 -8.89 -18.93 -25.72
C SER A 92 -10.41 -18.75 -25.74
N ASP A 93 -11.11 -19.20 -24.69
CA ASP A 93 -12.56 -19.04 -24.54
C ASP A 93 -12.95 -19.04 -23.06
N PRO A 94 -12.90 -17.87 -22.40
CA PRO A 94 -13.18 -17.74 -20.97
C PRO A 94 -14.58 -18.18 -20.55
N ALA A 95 -15.55 -18.13 -21.47
CA ALA A 95 -16.93 -18.53 -21.18
C ALA A 95 -17.14 -20.05 -21.28
N ALA A 96 -16.32 -20.75 -22.06
CA ALA A 96 -16.52 -22.15 -22.35
C ALA A 96 -16.00 -23.10 -21.27
N TYR A 97 -14.98 -22.69 -20.51
CA TYR A 97 -14.37 -23.57 -19.52
C TYR A 97 -13.65 -22.81 -18.40
N LYS A 98 -13.93 -23.21 -17.16
CA LYS A 98 -13.36 -22.60 -15.94
C LYS A 98 -12.96 -23.66 -14.94
N TRP A 99 -11.98 -23.31 -14.10
CA TRP A 99 -11.74 -23.98 -12.82
C TRP A 99 -12.25 -23.07 -11.71
N THR A 100 -13.05 -23.62 -10.84
CA THR A 100 -13.56 -22.86 -9.68
C THR A 100 -12.47 -22.72 -8.63
N LEU A 101 -12.25 -21.49 -8.14
CA LEU A 101 -11.40 -21.25 -6.99
C LEU A 101 -12.09 -21.78 -5.73
N SER A 102 -11.38 -22.61 -4.98
CA SER A 102 -11.86 -23.14 -3.69
C SER A 102 -11.99 -22.04 -2.64
N ASN A 103 -12.99 -22.16 -1.77
CA ASN A 103 -13.18 -21.24 -0.65
C ASN A 103 -12.40 -21.63 0.61
N ASP A 104 -11.83 -22.81 0.66
CA ASP A 104 -11.09 -23.36 1.82
C ASP A 104 -9.71 -23.90 1.46
N GLY A 105 -9.33 -23.80 0.17
CA GLY A 105 -8.06 -24.30 -0.35
C GLY A 105 -8.07 -25.77 -0.73
N THR A 106 -9.17 -26.50 -0.57
CA THR A 106 -9.27 -27.89 -1.03
C THR A 106 -9.40 -27.93 -2.56
N ASN A 107 -8.96 -29.01 -3.18
CA ASN A 107 -9.17 -29.23 -4.62
C ASN A 107 -10.25 -30.29 -4.87
N GLY A 108 -10.76 -30.29 -6.08
CA GLY A 108 -11.76 -31.24 -6.57
C GLY A 108 -11.76 -31.31 -8.08
N GLU A 109 -12.75 -31.95 -8.66
CA GLU A 109 -12.95 -31.96 -10.11
C GLU A 109 -13.23 -30.52 -10.57
N HIS A 110 -12.36 -29.98 -11.43
CA HIS A 110 -12.40 -28.57 -11.88
C HIS A 110 -12.36 -27.53 -10.75
N ILE A 111 -11.93 -27.91 -9.54
CA ILE A 111 -11.75 -27.00 -8.40
C ILE A 111 -10.27 -26.97 -8.05
N TYR A 112 -9.70 -25.78 -7.92
CA TYR A 112 -8.31 -25.57 -7.56
C TYR A 112 -8.17 -24.78 -6.26
N GLY A 113 -7.10 -25.06 -5.50
CA GLY A 113 -6.71 -24.28 -4.32
C GLY A 113 -5.60 -23.30 -4.68
N LEU A 114 -5.72 -22.08 -4.19
CA LEU A 114 -4.69 -21.06 -4.32
C LEU A 114 -4.38 -20.49 -2.94
N PHE A 115 -3.09 -20.27 -2.68
CA PHE A 115 -2.64 -19.85 -1.37
C PHE A 115 -1.54 -18.80 -1.50
N PHE A 116 -1.40 -17.99 -0.45
CA PHE A 116 -0.25 -17.12 -0.28
C PHE A 116 0.44 -17.36 1.05
N ARG A 117 1.71 -16.99 1.13
CA ARG A 117 2.51 -16.97 2.36
C ARG A 117 3.43 -15.76 2.34
N ILE A 118 3.45 -15.02 3.45
CA ILE A 118 4.33 -13.85 3.59
C ILE A 118 5.66 -14.26 4.21
N SER A 119 6.76 -13.73 3.69
CA SER A 119 8.11 -13.97 4.21
C SER A 119 8.23 -13.47 5.66
N GLY A 120 8.80 -14.31 6.51
CA GLY A 120 8.94 -14.00 7.94
C GLY A 120 7.68 -14.16 8.78
N ASP A 121 6.52 -14.46 8.17
CA ASP A 121 5.31 -14.79 8.91
C ASP A 121 5.36 -16.26 9.37
N THR A 122 5.80 -16.47 10.61
CA THR A 122 5.87 -17.81 11.20
C THR A 122 4.57 -18.23 11.87
N ALA A 123 3.64 -17.28 12.11
CA ALA A 123 2.38 -17.54 12.75
C ALA A 123 1.34 -18.16 11.79
N ARG A 124 1.43 -17.81 10.51
CA ARG A 124 0.61 -18.39 9.43
C ARG A 124 1.51 -19.16 8.48
N GLY A 125 1.12 -20.30 8.05
CA GLY A 125 1.71 -20.98 6.91
C GLY A 125 1.15 -20.41 5.59
N TYR A 126 0.85 -21.30 4.66
CA TYR A 126 0.08 -20.95 3.48
C TYR A 126 -1.39 -20.69 3.85
N VAL A 127 -1.90 -19.51 3.50
CA VAL A 127 -3.28 -19.08 3.75
C VAL A 127 -4.07 -19.17 2.43
N PRO A 128 -5.27 -19.77 2.42
CA PRO A 128 -6.08 -19.83 1.22
C PRO A 128 -6.45 -18.44 0.71
N ILE A 129 -6.32 -18.24 -0.60
CA ILE A 129 -6.89 -17.11 -1.33
C ILE A 129 -8.26 -17.55 -1.80
N THR A 130 -9.28 -16.75 -1.53
CA THR A 130 -10.67 -17.07 -1.88
C THR A 130 -11.28 -15.96 -2.76
N LYS A 131 -12.50 -16.18 -3.25
CA LYS A 131 -13.26 -15.16 -3.98
C LYS A 131 -13.79 -14.04 -3.07
N THR A 132 -13.70 -14.22 -1.76
CA THR A 132 -14.00 -13.18 -0.80
C THR A 132 -12.70 -12.50 -0.40
N GLN A 133 -12.69 -11.18 -0.43
CA GLN A 133 -11.53 -10.39 0.00
C GLN A 133 -11.16 -10.74 1.45
N SER A 134 -9.88 -11.04 1.66
CA SER A 134 -9.31 -11.34 2.97
C SER A 134 -8.09 -10.47 3.25
N GLU A 135 -7.69 -10.39 4.52
CA GLU A 135 -6.53 -9.60 4.93
C GLU A 135 -5.24 -10.22 4.38
N PHE A 136 -4.46 -9.40 3.66
CA PHE A 136 -3.12 -9.75 3.25
C PHE A 136 -2.12 -9.29 4.33
N TRP A 137 -2.15 -7.98 4.69
CA TRP A 137 -1.33 -7.39 5.75
C TRP A 137 -1.90 -6.05 6.23
N PRO A 138 -1.98 -5.74 7.56
CA PRO A 138 -1.80 -6.70 8.65
C PRO A 138 -2.97 -7.68 8.70
N TYR A 139 -2.83 -8.76 9.46
CA TYR A 139 -3.89 -9.76 9.61
C TYR A 139 -4.39 -9.83 11.05
N SER A 140 -5.67 -10.17 11.20
CA SER A 140 -6.31 -10.33 12.50
C SER A 140 -5.61 -11.40 13.35
N GLY A 141 -5.31 -11.06 14.60
CA GLY A 141 -4.62 -11.94 15.55
C GLY A 141 -3.10 -11.88 15.52
N GLY A 142 -2.51 -11.08 14.62
CA GLY A 142 -1.09 -10.77 14.60
C GLY A 142 -0.75 -9.49 15.37
N SER A 143 0.51 -9.33 15.78
CA SER A 143 1.05 -8.06 16.30
C SER A 143 1.49 -7.12 15.18
N ALA A 144 1.10 -7.41 13.96
CA ALA A 144 1.54 -6.65 12.79
C ALA A 144 0.84 -5.30 12.72
N SER A 145 1.61 -4.25 12.46
CA SER A 145 1.10 -2.92 12.15
C SER A 145 0.86 -2.75 10.66
N SER A 146 0.10 -1.72 10.28
CA SER A 146 -0.03 -1.27 8.90
C SER A 146 1.33 -1.02 8.25
N LEU A 147 1.39 -1.10 6.92
CA LEU A 147 2.60 -0.79 6.15
C LEU A 147 2.75 0.72 5.99
N ALA A 148 3.92 1.24 6.32
CA ALA A 148 4.27 2.63 6.09
C ALA A 148 4.75 2.86 4.64
N PRO A 149 4.77 4.12 4.17
CA PRO A 149 5.42 4.47 2.91
C PRO A 149 6.85 3.95 2.83
N GLY A 150 7.17 3.26 1.73
CA GLY A 150 8.47 2.61 1.51
C GLY A 150 8.59 1.18 2.07
N ASP A 151 7.66 0.73 2.89
CA ASP A 151 7.67 -0.65 3.39
C ASP A 151 7.45 -1.65 2.26
N THR A 152 8.08 -2.83 2.45
CA THR A 152 7.98 -3.95 1.52
C THR A 152 7.52 -5.23 2.22
N LYS A 153 6.82 -6.08 1.49
CA LYS A 153 6.47 -7.45 1.90
C LYS A 153 6.72 -8.41 0.77
N GLN A 154 7.57 -9.39 1.00
CA GLN A 154 7.76 -10.51 0.09
C GLN A 154 6.74 -11.60 0.39
N PHE A 155 6.16 -12.17 -0.65
CA PHE A 155 5.22 -13.26 -0.52
C PHE A 155 5.37 -14.29 -1.64
N GLY A 156 5.12 -15.53 -1.29
CA GLY A 156 5.06 -16.64 -2.23
C GLY A 156 3.64 -17.09 -2.46
N LEU A 157 3.44 -17.78 -3.56
CA LEU A 157 2.17 -18.40 -3.96
C LEU A 157 2.30 -19.92 -3.97
N ARG A 158 1.20 -20.60 -3.71
CA ARG A 158 1.05 -22.04 -3.90
C ARG A 158 -0.26 -22.32 -4.61
N LEU A 159 -0.19 -23.17 -5.62
CA LEU A 159 -1.32 -23.68 -6.38
C LEU A 159 -1.49 -25.16 -6.07
N LEU A 160 -2.68 -25.60 -5.72
CA LEU A 160 -3.10 -26.99 -5.71
C LEU A 160 -4.04 -27.21 -6.90
N THR A 161 -3.58 -27.97 -7.89
CA THR A 161 -4.33 -28.18 -9.14
C THR A 161 -5.57 -29.04 -8.91
N PRO A 162 -6.60 -28.94 -9.77
CA PRO A 162 -7.78 -29.79 -9.69
C PRO A 162 -7.42 -31.28 -9.74
N THR A 163 -8.24 -32.10 -9.10
CA THR A 163 -8.07 -33.58 -9.15
C THR A 163 -8.28 -34.12 -10.56
N TYR A 164 -9.09 -33.42 -11.37
CA TYR A 164 -9.32 -33.71 -12.78
C TYR A 164 -9.57 -32.42 -13.56
N PHE A 165 -9.03 -32.36 -14.78
CA PHE A 165 -9.27 -31.30 -15.76
C PHE A 165 -9.00 -31.76 -17.17
N PHE A 166 -9.59 -31.09 -18.16
CA PHE A 166 -9.31 -31.36 -19.56
C PHE A 166 -7.93 -30.89 -19.97
N SER A 167 -7.12 -31.77 -20.54
CA SER A 167 -5.77 -31.44 -21.04
C SER A 167 -5.80 -30.51 -22.26
N GLY A 168 -4.67 -29.85 -22.53
CA GLY A 168 -4.47 -29.01 -23.73
C GLY A 168 -5.13 -27.63 -23.68
N ARG A 169 -5.68 -27.21 -22.53
CA ARG A 169 -6.24 -25.87 -22.34
C ARG A 169 -5.29 -25.02 -21.48
N GLN A 170 -4.93 -23.86 -21.97
CA GLN A 170 -4.18 -22.89 -21.18
C GLN A 170 -5.16 -22.16 -20.27
N MET A 171 -5.00 -22.33 -18.97
CA MET A 171 -5.81 -21.69 -17.95
C MET A 171 -5.08 -20.48 -17.38
N GLN A 172 -5.82 -19.42 -17.03
CA GLN A 172 -5.31 -18.23 -16.37
C GLN A 172 -6.18 -17.89 -15.17
N ALA A 173 -5.58 -17.78 -14.00
CA ALA A 173 -6.21 -17.25 -12.78
C ALA A 173 -5.70 -15.84 -12.49
N GLN A 174 -6.54 -15.02 -11.86
CA GLN A 174 -6.16 -13.68 -11.43
C GLN A 174 -6.18 -13.57 -9.90
N ILE A 175 -5.19 -12.89 -9.37
CA ILE A 175 -5.12 -12.46 -7.97
C ILE A 175 -5.08 -10.94 -7.96
N THR A 176 -5.91 -10.33 -7.13
CA THR A 176 -5.90 -8.88 -6.91
C THR A 176 -5.46 -8.58 -5.49
N ILE A 177 -4.45 -7.73 -5.34
CA ILE A 177 -4.06 -7.14 -4.06
C ILE A 177 -4.49 -5.69 -4.06
N SER A 178 -5.19 -5.26 -3.03
CA SER A 178 -5.68 -3.89 -2.86
C SER A 178 -5.18 -3.30 -1.56
N ALA A 179 -5.14 -1.97 -1.47
CA ALA A 179 -4.73 -1.24 -0.29
C ALA A 179 -5.80 -0.22 0.12
N VAL A 180 -5.95 -0.01 1.42
CA VAL A 180 -6.77 1.07 2.00
C VAL A 180 -5.94 1.83 3.02
N ALA A 181 -6.25 3.09 3.29
CA ALA A 181 -5.61 3.83 4.38
C ALA A 181 -5.86 3.12 5.72
N ALA A 182 -4.81 3.04 6.54
CA ALA A 182 -4.86 2.41 7.85
C ALA A 182 -5.44 3.34 8.91
#